data_b98a91714b5ab9c448dbaaa12058e4a0
#
_entry.id   b98a91714b5ab9c448dbaaa12058e4a0
#
_cell.length_a   1.000
_cell.length_b   1.000
_cell.length_c   1.000
_cell.angle_alpha   90.00
_cell.angle_beta   90.00
_cell.angle_gamma   90.00
#
_symmetry.space_group_name_H-M   'P 1'
#
loop_
_entity.id
_entity.type
_entity.pdbx_description
1 polymer ?
#
loop_
_entity_poly.entity_id
_entity_poly.type
_entity_poly.pdbx_seq_one_letter_code
_entity_poly.pdbx_strand_id
1 'polypeptide(L)'
;MSVLKKVRVGDVMKREFDLVDSKLTVREALLSMKYPETRALIIDKLDPDDEYGLVLISDIAKKVLAADRSPERVNLYEIMAKPVLSVPPEMSIRHCAKLLESFSIMRAPVISDGKVVGIVSFHDLVLRGLMELIKEEK
;
A
#
# COMPACT_ATOMS: atom_id res chain seq x y z
N MET A 1 -11.56 23.82 4.87
CA MET A 1 -10.28 24.27 5.41
C MET A 1 -9.25 24.35 4.29
N SER A 2 -8.82 25.54 3.97
CA SER A 2 -7.90 25.77 2.86
C SER A 2 -6.51 25.15 3.06
N VAL A 3 -6.07 25.03 4.33
CA VAL A 3 -4.75 24.42 4.63
C VAL A 3 -4.68 22.95 4.26
N LEU A 4 -5.79 22.21 4.34
CA LEU A 4 -5.80 20.79 3.99
C LEU A 4 -5.52 20.55 2.50
N LYS A 5 -5.83 21.52 1.65
CA LYS A 5 -5.57 21.42 0.20
C LYS A 5 -4.10 21.45 -0.14
N LYS A 6 -3.25 21.93 0.78
CA LYS A 6 -1.81 22.06 0.55
C LYS A 6 -1.03 20.79 0.88
N VAL A 7 -1.64 19.88 1.65
CA VAL A 7 -0.99 18.62 2.01
C VAL A 7 -1.37 17.55 1.01
N ARG A 8 -0.37 16.92 0.45
CA ARG A 8 -0.51 15.91 -0.60
C ARG A 8 -0.11 14.53 -0.10
N VAL A 9 -0.58 13.52 -0.79
CA VAL A 9 -0.21 12.12 -0.51
C VAL A 9 1.31 11.97 -0.45
N GLY A 10 2.03 12.58 -1.39
CA GLY A 10 3.49 12.52 -1.42
C GLY A 10 4.17 13.06 -0.18
N ASP A 11 3.51 13.96 0.56
CA ASP A 11 4.06 14.54 1.79
C ASP A 11 3.94 13.61 2.99
N VAL A 12 3.02 12.65 2.94
CA VAL A 12 2.70 11.80 4.09
C VAL A 12 2.93 10.30 3.85
N MET A 13 3.11 9.88 2.60
CA MET A 13 3.32 8.46 2.27
C MET A 13 4.62 7.94 2.86
N LYS A 14 4.67 6.63 3.06
CA LYS A 14 5.92 5.94 3.36
C LYS A 14 6.67 5.72 2.05
N ARG A 15 7.94 6.07 2.02
CA ARG A 15 8.78 5.96 0.83
C ARG A 15 9.58 4.67 0.78
N GLU A 16 9.63 3.96 1.90
CA GLU A 16 10.29 2.67 1.99
C GLU A 16 9.21 1.59 2.03
N PHE A 17 9.29 0.66 1.10
CA PHE A 17 8.28 -0.38 0.92
C PHE A 17 8.92 -1.60 0.27
N ASP A 18 8.26 -2.74 0.40
CA ASP A 18 8.71 -3.98 -0.25
C ASP A 18 8.04 -4.11 -1.61
N LEU A 19 8.86 -4.18 -2.65
CA LEU A 19 8.43 -4.45 -4.03
C LEU A 19 8.99 -5.81 -4.39
N VAL A 20 8.13 -6.79 -4.60
CA VAL A 20 8.54 -8.18 -4.69
C VAL A 20 7.96 -8.89 -5.91
N ASP A 21 8.59 -9.99 -6.28
CA ASP A 21 8.17 -10.82 -7.40
C ASP A 21 6.96 -11.68 -7.01
N SER A 22 5.96 -11.72 -7.87
CA SER A 22 4.74 -12.49 -7.66
C SER A 22 5.00 -14.01 -7.55
N LYS A 23 6.13 -14.48 -8.04
CA LYS A 23 6.49 -15.90 -8.01
C LYS A 23 7.04 -16.37 -6.69
N LEU A 24 7.37 -15.44 -5.78
CA LEU A 24 7.82 -15.83 -4.43
C LEU A 24 6.69 -16.56 -3.71
N THR A 25 7.10 -17.53 -2.87
CA THR A 25 6.14 -18.12 -1.94
C THR A 25 5.88 -17.12 -0.82
N VAL A 26 4.77 -17.30 -0.11
CA VAL A 26 4.45 -16.48 1.06
C VAL A 26 5.58 -16.54 2.08
N ARG A 27 6.14 -17.76 2.32
CA ARG A 27 7.27 -17.93 3.23
C ARG A 27 8.48 -17.10 2.80
N GLU A 28 8.88 -17.21 1.54
CA GLU A 28 10.01 -16.44 1.01
C GLU A 28 9.80 -14.93 1.16
N ALA A 29 8.60 -14.47 0.83
CA ALA A 29 8.27 -13.06 0.92
C ALA A 29 8.34 -12.54 2.36
N LEU A 30 7.81 -13.30 3.32
CA LEU A 30 7.84 -12.91 4.73
C LEU A 30 9.27 -12.89 5.28
N LEU A 31 10.09 -13.89 4.91
CA LEU A 31 11.48 -13.95 5.38
C LEU A 31 12.34 -12.82 4.80
N SER A 32 12.01 -12.34 3.61
CA SER A 32 12.78 -11.25 2.97
C SER A 32 12.19 -9.87 3.21
N MET A 33 11.07 -9.76 3.91
CA MET A 33 10.39 -8.50 4.14
C MET A 33 11.26 -7.53 4.95
N LYS A 34 11.43 -6.30 4.44
CA LYS A 34 12.26 -5.28 5.06
C LYS A 34 11.46 -4.22 5.80
N TYR A 35 10.23 -3.98 5.37
CA TYR A 35 9.42 -2.87 5.87
C TYR A 35 8.05 -3.34 6.37
N PRO A 36 8.02 -4.13 7.45
CA PRO A 36 6.75 -4.67 7.96
C PRO A 36 5.76 -3.60 8.45
N GLU A 37 6.25 -2.41 8.76
CA GLU A 37 5.41 -1.28 9.17
C GLU A 37 4.45 -0.84 8.07
N THR A 38 4.72 -1.16 6.81
CA THR A 38 3.79 -0.87 5.70
C THR A 38 2.61 -1.82 5.70
N ARG A 39 2.76 -3.00 6.32
CA ARG A 39 1.75 -4.06 6.39
C ARG A 39 1.30 -4.56 5.02
N ALA A 40 2.16 -4.41 4.03
CA ALA A 40 1.84 -4.77 2.65
C ALA A 40 3.09 -5.16 1.87
N LEU A 41 2.85 -5.96 0.84
CA LEU A 41 3.85 -6.29 -0.16
C LEU A 41 3.30 -5.78 -1.49
N ILE A 42 4.04 -4.92 -2.17
CA ILE A 42 3.67 -4.47 -3.50
C ILE A 42 4.27 -5.46 -4.48
N ILE A 43 3.44 -5.98 -5.37
CA ILE A 43 3.87 -7.00 -6.32
C ILE A 43 4.28 -6.33 -7.61
N ASP A 44 5.51 -6.59 -8.03
CA ASP A 44 6.07 -5.97 -9.22
C ASP A 44 5.39 -6.47 -10.49
N LYS A 45 5.50 -5.67 -11.54
CA LYS A 45 5.07 -6.04 -12.87
C LYS A 45 5.95 -7.15 -13.43
N LEU A 46 5.38 -8.05 -14.20
CA LEU A 46 6.13 -9.08 -14.92
C LEU A 46 6.79 -8.52 -16.17
N ASP A 47 6.16 -7.52 -16.78
CA ASP A 47 6.65 -6.87 -18.00
C ASP A 47 6.05 -5.44 -18.08
N PRO A 48 6.49 -4.60 -19.04
CA PRO A 48 6.00 -3.21 -19.13
C PRO A 48 4.49 -3.06 -19.34
N ASP A 49 3.83 -4.07 -19.86
CA ASP A 49 2.38 -4.02 -20.13
C ASP A 49 1.56 -4.57 -18.95
N ASP A 50 2.23 -5.07 -17.93
CA ASP A 50 1.57 -5.65 -16.77
C ASP A 50 1.17 -4.56 -15.76
N GLU A 51 0.37 -4.96 -14.78
CA GLU A 51 -0.08 -4.10 -13.68
C GLU A 51 0.62 -4.50 -12.39
N TYR A 52 0.74 -3.56 -11.46
CA TYR A 52 1.19 -3.86 -10.10
C TYR A 52 0.09 -4.59 -9.35
N GLY A 53 0.49 -5.43 -8.40
CA GLY A 53 -0.42 -6.09 -7.49
C GLY A 53 -0.13 -5.69 -6.04
N LEU A 54 -0.94 -6.20 -5.13
CA LEU A 54 -0.81 -5.91 -3.71
C LEU A 54 -1.21 -7.14 -2.90
N VAL A 55 -0.39 -7.47 -1.90
CA VAL A 55 -0.73 -8.47 -0.89
C VAL A 55 -0.63 -7.78 0.46
N LEU A 56 -1.73 -7.74 1.19
CA LEU A 56 -1.75 -7.21 2.54
C LEU A 56 -1.38 -8.32 3.54
N ILE A 57 -0.77 -7.94 4.65
CA ILE A 57 -0.49 -8.91 5.72
C ILE A 57 -1.80 -9.55 6.18
N SER A 58 -2.89 -8.78 6.23
CA SER A 58 -4.21 -9.32 6.56
C SER A 58 -4.70 -10.35 5.54
N ASP A 59 -4.31 -10.23 4.26
CA ASP A 59 -4.66 -11.22 3.24
C ASP A 59 -3.98 -12.55 3.53
N ILE A 60 -2.74 -12.51 3.98
CA ILE A 60 -2.00 -13.73 4.36
C ILE A 60 -2.70 -14.39 5.54
N ALA A 61 -3.12 -13.60 6.53
CA ALA A 61 -3.85 -14.15 7.67
C ALA A 61 -5.15 -14.85 7.25
N LYS A 62 -5.88 -14.24 6.35
CA LYS A 62 -7.19 -14.76 5.90
C LYS A 62 -7.07 -15.91 4.91
N LYS A 63 -6.18 -15.78 3.94
CA LYS A 63 -6.11 -16.70 2.78
C LYS A 63 -5.11 -17.83 2.96
N VAL A 64 -4.17 -17.69 3.88
CA VAL A 64 -3.16 -18.71 4.14
C VAL A 64 -3.32 -19.27 5.56
N LEU A 65 -3.17 -18.45 6.58
CA LEU A 65 -3.22 -18.91 7.97
C LEU A 65 -4.59 -19.46 8.34
N ALA A 66 -5.66 -18.70 8.18
CA ALA A 66 -7.02 -19.12 8.51
C ALA A 66 -7.50 -20.27 7.63
N ALA A 67 -7.00 -20.36 6.40
CA ALA A 67 -7.36 -21.41 5.45
C ALA A 67 -6.51 -22.68 5.63
N ASP A 68 -5.61 -22.69 6.63
CA ASP A 68 -4.72 -23.81 6.92
C ASP A 68 -3.89 -24.24 5.70
N ARG A 69 -3.40 -23.27 4.94
CA ARG A 69 -2.53 -23.52 3.80
C ARG A 69 -1.08 -23.33 4.23
N SER A 70 -0.20 -24.10 3.62
CA SER A 70 1.24 -24.03 3.91
C SER A 70 1.86 -22.81 3.21
N PRO A 71 2.51 -21.90 3.95
CA PRO A 71 3.13 -20.72 3.33
C PRO A 71 4.24 -21.06 2.34
N GLU A 72 4.85 -22.26 2.42
CA GLU A 72 5.86 -22.70 1.47
C GLU A 72 5.26 -23.13 0.14
N ARG A 73 3.94 -23.35 0.09
CA ARG A 73 3.25 -23.88 -1.10
C ARG A 73 2.28 -22.88 -1.73
N VAL A 74 2.22 -21.67 -1.20
CA VAL A 74 1.37 -20.62 -1.74
C VAL A 74 2.26 -19.54 -2.33
N ASN A 75 2.09 -19.28 -3.62
CA ASN A 75 2.79 -18.18 -4.29
C ASN A 75 1.99 -16.89 -4.13
N LEU A 76 2.67 -15.74 -4.11
CA LEU A 76 2.01 -14.45 -3.93
C LEU A 76 0.95 -14.19 -5.00
N TYR A 77 1.18 -14.63 -6.25
CA TYR A 77 0.21 -14.41 -7.32
C TYR A 77 -1.13 -15.09 -7.06
N GLU A 78 -1.18 -16.10 -6.20
CA GLU A 78 -2.44 -16.80 -5.88
C GLU A 78 -3.34 -16.01 -4.96
N ILE A 79 -2.78 -15.06 -4.20
CA ILE A 79 -3.53 -14.32 -3.17
C ILE A 79 -3.51 -12.81 -3.38
N MET A 80 -2.78 -12.30 -4.37
CA MET A 80 -2.66 -10.87 -4.62
C MET A 80 -3.93 -10.28 -5.22
N ALA A 81 -4.16 -8.99 -4.95
CA ALA A 81 -5.13 -8.18 -5.68
C ALA A 81 -4.41 -7.57 -6.88
N LYS A 82 -5.03 -7.67 -8.07
CA LYS A 82 -4.43 -7.16 -9.30
C LYS A 82 -5.52 -7.01 -10.37
N PRO A 83 -5.65 -5.83 -11.01
CA PRO A 83 -4.90 -4.62 -10.69
C PRO A 83 -5.29 -4.05 -9.34
N VAL A 84 -4.44 -3.19 -8.79
CA VAL A 84 -4.66 -2.58 -7.49
C VAL A 84 -5.03 -1.10 -7.67
N LEU A 85 -5.91 -0.59 -6.82
CA LEU A 85 -6.19 0.84 -6.77
C LEU A 85 -4.93 1.56 -6.31
N SER A 86 -4.51 2.57 -7.06
CA SER A 86 -3.34 3.38 -6.71
C SER A 86 -3.71 4.85 -6.73
N VAL A 87 -2.88 5.68 -6.10
CA VAL A 87 -3.09 7.12 -6.06
C VAL A 87 -1.81 7.84 -6.49
N PRO A 88 -1.94 9.02 -7.12
CA PRO A 88 -0.75 9.82 -7.45
C PRO A 88 -0.28 10.62 -6.23
N PRO A 89 1.02 10.96 -6.16
CA PRO A 89 1.54 11.72 -5.02
C PRO A 89 0.97 13.15 -4.93
N GLU A 90 0.47 13.70 -6.02
CA GLU A 90 -0.12 15.04 -6.06
C GLU A 90 -1.51 15.12 -5.46
N MET A 91 -2.17 14.00 -5.25
CA MET A 91 -3.52 13.98 -4.69
C MET A 91 -3.55 14.55 -3.28
N SER A 92 -4.56 15.37 -2.97
CA SER A 92 -4.72 15.89 -1.61
C SER A 92 -5.04 14.75 -0.64
N ILE A 93 -4.63 14.89 0.62
CA ILE A 93 -4.90 13.86 1.62
C ILE A 93 -6.39 13.68 1.87
N ARG A 94 -7.17 14.76 1.77
CA ARG A 94 -8.62 14.69 1.90
C ARG A 94 -9.23 13.85 0.81
N HIS A 95 -8.80 14.08 -0.44
CA HIS A 95 -9.30 13.33 -1.59
C HIS A 95 -8.91 11.85 -1.49
N CYS A 96 -7.69 11.60 -1.07
CA CYS A 96 -7.20 10.22 -0.87
C CYS A 96 -8.04 9.50 0.18
N ALA A 97 -8.34 10.16 1.31
CA ALA A 97 -9.17 9.56 2.35
C ALA A 97 -10.56 9.20 1.83
N LYS A 98 -11.17 10.07 1.03
CA LYS A 98 -12.47 9.80 0.41
C LYS A 98 -12.39 8.60 -0.53
N LEU A 99 -11.33 8.51 -1.30
CA LEU A 99 -11.14 7.42 -2.27
C LEU A 99 -10.98 6.08 -1.55
N LEU A 100 -10.11 6.02 -0.54
CA LEU A 100 -9.92 4.79 0.24
C LEU A 100 -11.22 4.35 0.92
N GLU A 101 -11.97 5.31 1.48
CA GLU A 101 -13.26 5.03 2.10
C GLU A 101 -14.26 4.48 1.06
N SER A 102 -14.33 5.09 -0.12
CA SER A 102 -15.25 4.67 -1.18
C SER A 102 -15.03 3.23 -1.63
N PHE A 103 -13.79 2.77 -1.60
CA PHE A 103 -13.43 1.42 -2.05
C PHE A 103 -13.22 0.46 -0.88
N SER A 104 -13.51 0.88 0.34
CA SER A 104 -13.37 0.05 1.56
C SER A 104 -12.00 -0.58 1.69
N ILE A 105 -10.96 0.21 1.40
CA ILE A 105 -9.58 -0.23 1.53
C ILE A 105 -8.83 0.67 2.52
N MET A 106 -7.80 0.10 3.15
CA MET A 106 -7.04 0.79 4.20
C MET A 106 -5.81 1.51 3.68
N ARG A 107 -5.29 1.08 2.53
CA ARG A 107 -4.04 1.59 1.99
C ARG A 107 -3.94 1.37 0.49
N ALA A 108 -3.06 2.12 -0.15
CA ALA A 108 -2.85 2.00 -1.60
C ALA A 108 -1.41 2.34 -1.95
N PRO A 109 -0.88 1.71 -3.00
CA PRO A 109 0.40 2.15 -3.56
C PRO A 109 0.26 3.55 -4.14
N VAL A 110 1.35 4.32 -4.05
CA VAL A 110 1.44 5.64 -4.66
C VAL A 110 2.29 5.48 -5.92
N ILE A 111 1.72 5.83 -7.06
CA ILE A 111 2.37 5.63 -8.36
C ILE A 111 2.55 6.98 -9.07
N SER A 112 3.74 7.20 -9.58
CA SER A 112 4.09 8.39 -10.36
C SER A 112 4.86 7.95 -11.59
N ASP A 113 4.41 8.40 -12.76
CA ASP A 113 5.03 8.05 -14.04
C ASP A 113 5.19 6.53 -14.23
N GLY A 114 4.16 5.79 -13.85
CA GLY A 114 4.13 4.35 -14.01
C GLY A 114 4.96 3.55 -13.00
N LYS A 115 5.57 4.22 -12.02
CA LYS A 115 6.41 3.57 -11.01
C LYS A 115 5.89 3.83 -9.61
N VAL A 116 6.00 2.82 -8.75
CA VAL A 116 5.64 2.96 -7.34
C VAL A 116 6.68 3.84 -6.66
N VAL A 117 6.22 4.89 -5.99
CA VAL A 117 7.07 5.82 -5.25
C VAL A 117 6.83 5.78 -3.75
N GLY A 118 5.80 5.08 -3.32
CA GLY A 118 5.48 4.96 -1.90
C GLY A 118 4.22 4.15 -1.68
N ILE A 119 3.80 4.11 -0.42
CA ILE A 119 2.55 3.50 0.00
C ILE A 119 1.91 4.42 1.05
N VAL A 120 0.60 4.58 0.99
CA VAL A 120 -0.13 5.45 1.90
C VAL A 120 -1.28 4.67 2.54
N SER A 121 -1.54 4.94 3.81
CA SER A 121 -2.63 4.33 4.56
C SER A 121 -3.48 5.41 5.23
N PHE A 122 -4.66 5.03 5.74
CA PHE A 122 -5.45 5.94 6.57
C PHE A 122 -4.62 6.49 7.73
N HIS A 123 -3.81 5.65 8.36
CA HIS A 123 -2.96 6.07 9.48
C HIS A 123 -2.01 7.18 9.06
N ASP A 124 -1.39 7.05 7.89
CA ASP A 124 -0.49 8.09 7.37
C ASP A 124 -1.22 9.41 7.13
N LEU A 125 -2.41 9.34 6.56
CA LEU A 125 -3.21 10.55 6.27
C LEU A 125 -3.53 11.32 7.54
N VAL A 126 -3.82 10.60 8.62
CA VAL A 126 -4.14 11.22 9.92
C VAL A 126 -2.89 11.60 10.69
N LEU A 127 -2.00 10.64 10.94
CA LEU A 127 -0.87 10.85 11.84
C LEU A 127 0.26 11.69 11.23
N ARG A 128 0.45 11.58 9.93
CA ARG A 128 1.51 12.33 9.23
C ARG A 128 0.96 13.52 8.45
N GLY A 129 -0.36 13.63 8.35
CA GLY A 129 -1.01 14.71 7.65
C GLY A 129 -1.85 15.59 8.57
N LEU A 130 -3.06 15.15 8.89
CA LEU A 130 -4.00 15.93 9.68
C LEU A 130 -3.44 16.34 11.03
N MET A 131 -2.78 15.42 11.76
CA MET A 131 -2.21 15.71 13.06
C MET A 131 -1.15 16.81 12.98
N GLU A 132 -0.30 16.79 11.96
CA GLU A 132 0.73 17.81 11.79
C GLU A 132 0.12 19.18 11.48
N LEU A 133 -0.96 19.21 10.70
CA LEU A 133 -1.69 20.45 10.44
C LEU A 133 -2.29 21.03 11.72
N ILE A 134 -2.87 20.19 12.58
CA ILE A 134 -3.43 20.62 13.85
C ILE A 134 -2.35 21.20 14.74
N LYS A 135 -1.17 20.60 14.79
CA LYS A 135 -0.04 21.11 15.56
C LYS A 135 0.43 22.48 15.07
N GLU A 136 0.40 22.71 13.75
CA GLU A 136 0.82 23.98 13.17
C GLU A 136 -0.15 25.12 13.49
N GLU A 137 -1.40 24.82 13.77
CA GLU A 137 -2.42 25.82 14.07
C GLU A 137 -2.31 26.40 15.48
N LYS A 138 -1.41 25.93 16.31
CA LYS A 138 -1.23 26.42 17.69
C LYS A 138 -0.40 27.68 17.78
#